data_1fae181a0cd88179dc73cbc19cb7b1bd
#
_entry.id   1fae181a0cd88179dc73cbc19cb7b1bd
#
_cell.length_a   1.000
_cell.length_b   1.000
_cell.length_c   1.000
_cell.angle_alpha   90.00
_cell.angle_beta   90.00
_cell.angle_gamma   90.00
#
_symmetry.space_group_name_H-M   'P 1'
#
loop_
_entity.id
_entity.type
_entity.pdbx_description
1 polymer ?
#
loop_
_entity_poly.entity_id
_entity_poly.type
_entity_poly.pdbx_seq_one_letter_code
_entity_poly.pdbx_strand_id
1 'polypeptide(L)'
;MKNNSFNLWNKRTGITIWILQVTLGISFMLHGTGKLPFPPEKFISWLDSIGVIAPYFIGSLVTIGEIAAGAGLIIGSVIPGVIGNYLTKLSALSVFIIMIGAFYLAHSDWFINEKLFKSEQIYIFVLSIFFLINGNKK
;
A
#
# COMPACT_ATOMS: atom_id res chain seq x y z
N MET A 1 -14.51 6.13 37.69
CA MET A 1 -14.76 4.92 36.90
C MET A 1 -14.87 5.13 35.38
N LYS A 2 -15.18 6.31 34.87
CA LYS A 2 -15.23 6.58 33.40
C LYS A 2 -13.88 6.53 32.68
N ASN A 3 -12.76 6.68 33.34
CA ASN A 3 -11.43 6.74 32.69
C ASN A 3 -10.87 5.39 32.22
N ASN A 4 -11.21 4.28 32.86
CA ASN A 4 -10.59 2.99 32.53
C ASN A 4 -11.11 2.39 31.22
N SER A 5 -12.41 2.47 30.97
CA SER A 5 -13.01 1.94 29.73
C SER A 5 -12.56 2.74 28.49
N PHE A 6 -12.44 4.06 28.60
CA PHE A 6 -11.93 4.93 27.52
C PHE A 6 -10.46 4.64 27.20
N ASN A 7 -9.62 4.45 28.22
CA ASN A 7 -8.20 4.10 28.02
C ASN A 7 -8.04 2.70 27.39
N LEU A 8 -8.85 1.73 27.78
CA LEU A 8 -8.85 0.38 27.19
C LEU A 8 -9.31 0.40 25.73
N TRP A 9 -10.32 1.22 25.41
CA TRP A 9 -10.78 1.40 24.04
C TRP A 9 -9.68 1.99 23.17
N ASN A 10 -9.04 3.07 23.57
CA ASN A 10 -7.95 3.71 22.84
C ASN A 10 -6.77 2.77 22.61
N LYS A 11 -6.39 1.97 23.62
CA LYS A 11 -5.31 0.98 23.47
C LYS A 11 -5.66 -0.12 22.48
N ARG A 12 -6.88 -0.65 22.52
CA ARG A 12 -7.35 -1.68 21.57
C ARG A 12 -7.39 -1.14 20.13
N THR A 13 -7.91 0.06 19.94
CA THR A 13 -7.95 0.73 18.63
C THR A 13 -6.56 0.94 18.08
N GLY A 14 -5.61 1.35 18.92
CA GLY A 14 -4.20 1.54 18.50
C GLY A 14 -3.56 0.24 18.02
N ILE A 15 -3.78 -0.88 18.70
CA ILE A 15 -3.27 -2.19 18.29
C ILE A 15 -3.90 -2.63 16.96
N THR A 16 -5.20 -2.45 16.78
CA THR A 16 -5.89 -2.80 15.53
C THR A 16 -5.36 -2.00 14.34
N ILE A 17 -5.18 -0.70 14.50
CA ILE A 17 -4.61 0.17 13.47
C ILE A 17 -3.18 -0.28 13.13
N TRP A 18 -2.37 -0.60 14.14
CA TRP A 18 -1.01 -1.10 13.94
C TRP A 18 -0.99 -2.41 13.13
N ILE A 19 -1.86 -3.37 13.46
CA ILE A 19 -1.98 -4.63 12.73
C ILE A 19 -2.33 -4.36 11.26
N LEU A 20 -3.33 -3.50 10.99
CA LEU A 20 -3.74 -3.15 9.65
C LEU A 20 -2.60 -2.49 8.85
N GLN A 21 -1.84 -1.60 9.49
CA GLN A 21 -0.72 -0.90 8.85
C GLN A 21 0.43 -1.87 8.49
N VAL A 22 0.80 -2.74 9.42
CA VAL A 22 1.86 -3.73 9.19
C VAL A 22 1.44 -4.74 8.11
N THR A 23 0.20 -5.21 8.16
CA THR A 23 -0.35 -6.13 7.15
C THR A 23 -0.34 -5.50 5.76
N LEU A 24 -0.80 -4.25 5.63
CA LEU A 24 -0.73 -3.51 4.37
C LEU A 24 0.72 -3.39 3.87
N GLY A 25 1.65 -3.05 4.77
CA GLY A 25 3.07 -2.93 4.42
C GLY A 25 3.67 -4.24 3.94
N ILE A 26 3.41 -5.34 4.62
CA ILE A 26 3.87 -6.68 4.23
C ILE A 26 3.28 -7.06 2.87
N SER A 27 1.96 -6.94 2.71
CA SER A 27 1.28 -7.29 1.46
C SER A 27 1.89 -6.51 0.28
N PHE A 28 2.06 -5.20 0.44
CA PHE A 28 2.55 -4.37 -0.65
C PHE A 28 4.03 -4.62 -0.97
N MET A 29 4.85 -4.88 0.04
CA MET A 29 6.24 -5.29 -0.14
C MET A 29 6.35 -6.62 -0.88
N LEU A 30 5.47 -7.59 -0.59
CA LEU A 30 5.42 -8.87 -1.29
C LEU A 30 5.02 -8.72 -2.76
N HIS A 31 4.14 -7.78 -3.10
CA HIS A 31 3.84 -7.46 -4.50
C HIS A 31 5.08 -6.98 -5.26
N GLY A 32 5.90 -6.13 -4.65
CA GLY A 32 7.15 -5.66 -5.24
C GLY A 32 8.21 -6.77 -5.34
N THR A 33 8.43 -7.52 -4.26
CA THR A 33 9.42 -8.61 -4.26
C THR A 33 9.05 -9.76 -5.19
N GLY A 34 7.76 -9.98 -5.43
CA GLY A 34 7.27 -10.96 -6.41
C GLY A 34 7.66 -10.66 -7.86
N LYS A 35 8.11 -9.42 -8.13
CA LYS A 35 8.59 -9.00 -9.47
C LYS A 35 10.10 -9.19 -9.66
N LEU A 36 10.84 -9.58 -8.61
CA LEU A 36 12.27 -9.83 -8.70
C LEU A 36 12.59 -11.09 -9.53
N PRO A 37 13.80 -11.24 -10.14
CA PRO A 37 14.99 -10.38 -9.97
C PRO A 37 14.86 -9.02 -10.65
N PHE A 38 15.69 -8.06 -10.21
CA PHE A 38 15.74 -6.73 -10.79
C PHE A 38 16.77 -6.69 -11.95
N PRO A 39 16.48 -6.07 -13.11
CA PRO A 39 15.21 -5.39 -13.47
C PRO A 39 14.05 -6.38 -13.62
N PRO A 40 12.80 -5.96 -13.36
CA PRO A 40 11.63 -6.86 -13.38
C PRO A 40 11.17 -7.17 -14.81
N GLU A 41 11.94 -7.95 -15.54
CA GLU A 41 11.78 -8.16 -16.99
C GLU A 41 10.40 -8.66 -17.40
N LYS A 42 9.80 -9.60 -16.64
CA LYS A 42 8.47 -10.10 -16.93
C LYS A 42 7.39 -9.01 -16.84
N PHE A 43 7.51 -8.16 -15.82
CA PHE A 43 6.59 -7.05 -15.62
C PHE A 43 6.81 -5.96 -16.67
N ILE A 44 8.06 -5.65 -17.02
CA ILE A 44 8.42 -4.72 -18.10
C ILE A 44 7.86 -5.21 -19.45
N SER A 45 8.04 -6.49 -19.79
CA SER A 45 7.54 -7.07 -21.04
C SER A 45 6.01 -7.02 -21.11
N TRP A 46 5.33 -7.22 -19.98
CA TRP A 46 3.89 -7.08 -19.91
C TRP A 46 3.45 -5.63 -20.12
N LEU A 47 4.10 -4.64 -19.47
CA LEU A 47 3.82 -3.22 -19.68
C LEU A 47 4.02 -2.80 -21.16
N ASP A 48 5.07 -3.30 -21.80
CA ASP A 48 5.35 -3.07 -23.21
C ASP A 48 4.24 -3.64 -24.10
N SER A 49 3.78 -4.86 -23.81
CA SER A 49 2.72 -5.54 -24.55
C SER A 49 1.36 -4.81 -24.53
N ILE A 50 1.10 -4.03 -23.50
CA ILE A 50 -0.11 -3.21 -23.38
C ILE A 50 0.11 -1.73 -23.80
N GLY A 51 1.27 -1.41 -24.37
CA GLY A 51 1.58 -0.11 -24.95
C GLY A 51 1.91 1.00 -23.94
N VAL A 52 2.40 0.65 -22.76
CA VAL A 52 2.85 1.65 -21.77
C VAL A 52 4.11 2.34 -22.27
N ILE A 53 4.12 3.68 -22.25
CA ILE A 53 5.28 4.48 -22.61
C ILE A 53 6.40 4.28 -21.59
N ALA A 54 7.64 4.04 -22.06
CA ALA A 54 8.82 3.80 -21.23
C ALA A 54 8.64 2.64 -20.20
N PRO A 55 8.30 1.43 -20.66
CA PRO A 55 7.93 0.32 -19.78
C PRO A 55 9.06 -0.08 -18.84
N TYR A 56 10.33 0.04 -19.25
CA TYR A 56 11.48 -0.23 -18.39
C TYR A 56 11.52 0.73 -17.18
N PHE A 57 11.35 2.03 -17.42
CA PHE A 57 11.35 3.03 -16.36
C PHE A 57 10.14 2.84 -15.41
N ILE A 58 8.95 2.70 -15.96
CA ILE A 58 7.72 2.52 -15.18
C ILE A 58 7.76 1.21 -14.38
N GLY A 59 8.17 0.10 -15.01
CA GLY A 59 8.25 -1.20 -14.35
C GLY A 59 9.26 -1.22 -13.20
N SER A 60 10.42 -0.60 -13.39
CA SER A 60 11.44 -0.45 -12.36
C SER A 60 10.97 0.44 -11.22
N LEU A 61 10.37 1.59 -11.54
CA LEU A 61 9.85 2.55 -10.56
C LEU A 61 8.74 1.94 -9.70
N VAL A 62 7.80 1.24 -10.31
CA VAL A 62 6.70 0.56 -9.60
C VAL A 62 7.26 -0.52 -8.68
N THR A 63 8.16 -1.37 -9.15
CA THR A 63 8.75 -2.45 -8.33
C THR A 63 9.49 -1.91 -7.10
N ILE A 64 10.34 -0.89 -7.30
CA ILE A 64 11.04 -0.23 -6.18
C ILE A 64 10.04 0.49 -5.28
N GLY A 65 9.06 1.17 -5.86
CA GLY A 65 8.02 1.89 -5.13
C GLY A 65 7.19 0.99 -4.23
N GLU A 66 6.82 -0.20 -4.69
CA GLU A 66 6.08 -1.19 -3.89
C GLU A 66 6.90 -1.68 -2.70
N ILE A 67 8.17 -2.03 -2.93
CA ILE A 67 9.06 -2.49 -1.85
C ILE A 67 9.29 -1.36 -0.84
N ALA A 68 9.63 -0.15 -1.32
CA ALA A 68 9.93 0.99 -0.47
C ALA A 68 8.70 1.47 0.32
N ALA A 69 7.52 1.54 -0.33
CA ALA A 69 6.28 1.93 0.34
C ALA A 69 5.84 0.90 1.38
N GLY A 70 5.96 -0.39 1.07
CA GLY A 70 5.68 -1.47 2.02
C GLY A 70 6.59 -1.40 3.24
N ALA A 71 7.90 -1.26 3.03
CA ALA A 71 8.88 -1.07 4.10
C ALA A 71 8.61 0.21 4.91
N GLY A 72 8.28 1.31 4.23
CA GLY A 72 7.96 2.58 4.86
C GLY A 72 6.72 2.52 5.76
N LEU A 73 5.69 1.78 5.38
CA LEU A 73 4.52 1.52 6.22
C LEU A 73 4.91 0.74 7.49
N ILE A 74 5.72 -0.31 7.35
CA ILE A 74 6.18 -1.12 8.50
C ILE A 74 7.04 -0.26 9.44
N ILE A 75 8.03 0.44 8.92
CA ILE A 75 8.92 1.31 9.70
C ILE A 75 8.12 2.46 10.34
N GLY A 76 7.24 3.10 9.59
CA GLY A 76 6.36 4.16 10.10
C GLY A 76 5.44 3.71 11.22
N SER A 77 5.08 2.41 11.25
CA SER A 77 4.24 1.83 12.31
C SER A 77 4.94 1.75 13.66
N VAL A 78 6.27 1.67 13.69
CA VAL A 78 7.06 1.56 14.93
C VAL A 78 7.69 2.87 15.37
N ILE A 79 7.89 3.83 14.45
CA ILE A 79 8.44 5.15 14.79
C ILE A 79 7.31 6.03 15.37
N PRO A 80 7.45 6.53 16.62
CA PRO A 80 6.45 7.40 17.22
C PRO A 80 6.53 8.84 16.68
N GLY A 81 5.45 9.58 16.89
CA GLY A 81 5.41 11.03 16.66
C GLY A 81 5.34 11.44 15.20
N VAL A 82 5.84 12.63 14.92
CA VAL A 82 5.68 13.31 13.64
C VAL A 82 6.36 12.57 12.48
N ILE A 83 7.54 12.05 12.71
CA ILE A 83 8.35 11.35 11.69
C ILE A 83 7.64 10.09 11.23
N GLY A 84 7.19 9.22 12.16
CA GLY A 84 6.46 8.02 11.82
C GLY A 84 5.14 8.31 11.12
N ASN A 85 4.46 9.39 11.52
CA ASN A 85 3.22 9.83 10.86
C ASN A 85 3.45 10.27 9.40
N TYR A 86 4.48 11.08 9.14
CA TYR A 86 4.81 11.50 7.77
C TYR A 86 5.27 10.33 6.91
N LEU A 87 6.10 9.45 7.46
CA LEU A 87 6.57 8.25 6.75
C LEU A 87 5.40 7.35 6.35
N THR A 88 4.45 7.13 7.26
CA THR A 88 3.23 6.38 6.99
C THR A 88 2.41 7.03 5.87
N LYS A 89 2.18 8.34 5.95
CA LYS A 89 1.39 9.06 4.94
C LYS A 89 2.05 9.06 3.56
N LEU A 90 3.35 9.28 3.50
CA LEU A 90 4.10 9.27 2.24
C LEU A 90 4.09 7.87 1.60
N SER A 91 4.29 6.84 2.42
CA SER A 91 4.22 5.45 1.95
C SER A 91 2.81 5.09 1.47
N ALA A 92 1.78 5.48 2.22
CA ALA A 92 0.39 5.25 1.84
C ALA A 92 0.01 6.01 0.55
N LEU A 93 0.55 7.21 0.32
CA LEU A 93 0.39 7.94 -0.93
C LEU A 93 1.00 7.17 -2.11
N SER A 94 2.19 6.59 -1.92
CA SER A 94 2.84 5.77 -2.94
C SER A 94 2.00 4.52 -3.27
N VAL A 95 1.48 3.83 -2.25
CA VAL A 95 0.55 2.71 -2.44
C VAL A 95 -0.68 3.15 -3.23
N PHE A 96 -1.31 4.26 -2.84
CA PHE A 96 -2.49 4.80 -3.50
C PHE A 96 -2.26 5.08 -4.99
N ILE A 97 -1.16 5.77 -5.33
CA ILE A 97 -0.83 6.10 -6.73
C ILE A 97 -0.58 4.83 -7.55
N ILE A 98 0.19 3.88 -7.02
CA ILE A 98 0.50 2.62 -7.69
C ILE A 98 -0.79 1.81 -7.91
N MET A 99 -1.70 1.78 -6.93
CA MET A 99 -2.98 1.07 -7.05
C MET A 99 -3.91 1.70 -8.10
N ILE A 100 -3.95 3.03 -8.22
CA ILE A 100 -4.69 3.69 -9.31
C ILE A 100 -4.12 3.23 -10.67
N GLY A 101 -2.79 3.24 -10.82
CA GLY A 101 -2.14 2.75 -12.02
C GLY A 101 -2.46 1.28 -12.32
N ALA A 102 -2.44 0.42 -11.30
CA ALA A 102 -2.77 -0.99 -11.44
C ALA A 102 -4.22 -1.21 -11.89
N PHE A 103 -5.18 -0.49 -11.31
CA PHE A 103 -6.59 -0.56 -11.73
C PHE A 103 -6.77 -0.07 -13.17
N TYR A 104 -6.12 1.03 -13.53
CA TYR A 104 -6.24 1.59 -14.87
C TYR A 104 -5.64 0.67 -15.95
N LEU A 105 -4.45 0.12 -15.71
CA LEU A 105 -3.71 -0.65 -16.70
C LEU A 105 -4.09 -2.13 -16.75
N ALA A 106 -4.23 -2.76 -15.59
CA ALA A 106 -4.40 -4.21 -15.50
C ALA A 106 -5.85 -4.65 -15.29
N HIS A 107 -6.69 -3.79 -14.71
CA HIS A 107 -8.00 -4.15 -14.20
C HIS A 107 -9.07 -3.11 -14.53
N SER A 108 -8.98 -2.47 -15.68
CA SER A 108 -9.95 -1.45 -16.13
C SER A 108 -11.39 -1.99 -16.26
N ASP A 109 -11.54 -3.29 -16.48
CA ASP A 109 -12.84 -3.97 -16.53
C ASP A 109 -13.45 -4.24 -15.15
N TRP A 110 -12.68 -4.14 -14.06
CA TRP A 110 -13.14 -4.46 -12.71
C TRP A 110 -14.12 -3.45 -12.13
N PHE A 111 -14.06 -2.20 -12.58
CA PHE A 111 -15.00 -1.17 -12.15
C PHE A 111 -16.44 -1.42 -12.62
N ILE A 112 -16.61 -2.32 -13.59
CA ILE A 112 -17.90 -2.63 -14.21
C ILE A 112 -18.50 -3.94 -13.66
N ASN A 113 -17.71 -4.72 -12.90
CA ASN A 113 -18.13 -6.03 -12.42
C ASN A 113 -17.71 -6.30 -10.96
N GLU A 114 -18.21 -7.41 -10.41
CA GLU A 114 -17.99 -7.82 -9.03
C GLU A 114 -16.55 -8.24 -8.70
N LYS A 115 -15.65 -8.38 -9.70
CA LYS A 115 -14.26 -8.82 -9.51
C LYS A 115 -13.48 -7.87 -8.61
N LEU A 116 -13.81 -6.57 -8.64
CA LEU A 116 -13.18 -5.58 -7.76
C LEU A 116 -13.29 -5.98 -6.29
N PHE A 117 -14.49 -6.36 -5.84
CA PHE A 117 -14.76 -6.71 -4.44
C PHE A 117 -14.34 -8.14 -4.08
N LYS A 118 -14.05 -8.98 -5.07
CA LYS A 118 -13.54 -10.34 -4.87
C LYS A 118 -12.00 -10.39 -4.81
N SER A 119 -11.33 -9.27 -5.07
CA SER A 119 -9.87 -9.18 -5.11
C SER A 119 -9.31 -8.55 -3.84
N GLU A 120 -8.05 -8.86 -3.53
CA GLU A 120 -7.32 -8.21 -2.44
C GLU A 120 -6.99 -6.73 -2.74
N GLN A 121 -6.93 -6.34 -4.01
CA GLN A 121 -6.55 -4.99 -4.45
C GLN A 121 -7.47 -3.91 -3.89
N ILE A 122 -8.77 -4.18 -3.76
CA ILE A 122 -9.70 -3.20 -3.17
C ILE A 122 -9.35 -2.90 -1.70
N TYR A 123 -8.94 -3.91 -0.95
CA TYR A 123 -8.56 -3.74 0.46
C TYR A 123 -7.25 -2.96 0.59
N ILE A 124 -6.26 -3.25 -0.24
CA ILE A 124 -5.00 -2.49 -0.31
C ILE A 124 -5.29 -1.02 -0.65
N PHE A 125 -6.14 -0.78 -1.63
CA PHE A 125 -6.52 0.56 -2.04
C PHE A 125 -7.24 1.34 -0.93
N VAL A 126 -8.26 0.75 -0.31
CA VAL A 126 -9.03 1.40 0.77
C VAL A 126 -8.15 1.66 2.00
N LEU A 127 -7.29 0.70 2.37
CA LEU A 127 -6.35 0.90 3.48
C LEU A 127 -5.30 1.99 3.17
N SER A 128 -4.88 2.11 1.91
CA SER A 128 -3.97 3.20 1.53
C SER A 128 -4.62 4.57 1.73
N ILE A 129 -5.89 4.73 1.38
CA ILE A 129 -6.65 5.97 1.63
C ILE A 129 -6.75 6.23 3.14
N PHE A 130 -7.06 5.19 3.92
CA PHE A 130 -7.16 5.31 5.37
C PHE A 130 -5.86 5.84 5.99
N PHE A 131 -4.71 5.26 5.65
CA PHE A 131 -3.42 5.68 6.19
C PHE A 131 -2.91 6.98 5.59
N LEU A 132 -3.28 7.33 4.37
CA LEU A 132 -2.99 8.62 3.77
C LEU A 132 -3.65 9.77 4.55
N ILE A 133 -4.90 9.59 4.96
CA ILE A 133 -5.65 10.59 5.72
C ILE A 133 -5.20 10.62 7.18
N ASN A 134 -5.16 9.48 7.83
CA ASN A 134 -4.98 9.37 9.28
C ASN A 134 -3.50 9.29 9.71
N GLY A 135 -2.62 8.76 8.84
CA GLY A 135 -1.25 8.41 9.23
C GLY A 135 -1.23 7.28 10.26
N ASN A 136 -0.18 7.25 11.10
CA ASN A 136 -0.02 6.27 12.17
C ASN A 136 -0.50 6.80 13.53
N LYS A 137 -1.55 7.59 13.57
CA LYS A 137 -2.05 8.15 14.82
C LYS A 137 -2.32 7.02 15.84
N LYS A 138 -1.52 7.02 16.87
CA LYS A 138 -1.65 6.16 18.05
C LYS A 138 -2.21 6.97 19.21
#